data_a35837f35f0f37b9d2618ff8ce652636
#
_entry.id   a35837f35f0f37b9d2618ff8ce652636
#
_cell.length_a   1.000
_cell.length_b   1.000
_cell.length_c   1.000
_cell.angle_alpha   90.00
_cell.angle_beta   90.00
_cell.angle_gamma   90.00
#
_symmetry.space_group_name_H-M   'P 1'
#
loop_
_entity.id
_entity.type
_entity.pdbx_description
1 polymer ?
#
loop_
_entity_poly.entity_id
_entity_poly.type
_entity_poly.pdbx_seq_one_letter_code
_entity_poly.pdbx_strand_id
1 'polypeptide(L)'
;MSAVPLGADLGIEAASDLKQQLAPHLAQSDELVLDAAAVQRVHTASLQVLFSFFLERAKAGHRTAFADSSASFRDAARLLGLEAELGLVATDNNNSNFVENAA
;
A
#
# COMPACT_ATOMS: atom_id res chain seq x y z
N MET A 1 -17.76 3.22 5.66
CA MET A 1 -16.79 4.07 4.98
C MET A 1 -16.19 3.34 3.80
N SER A 2 -16.04 4.01 2.69
CA SER A 2 -15.57 3.38 1.47
C SER A 2 -14.05 3.42 1.36
N ALA A 3 -13.49 2.34 0.83
CA ALA A 3 -12.07 2.34 0.48
C ALA A 3 -11.85 3.13 -0.80
N VAL A 4 -10.68 3.74 -0.91
CA VAL A 4 -10.28 4.47 -2.12
C VAL A 4 -9.68 3.48 -3.11
N PRO A 5 -10.31 3.25 -4.27
CA PRO A 5 -9.78 2.29 -5.22
C PRO A 5 -8.58 2.87 -5.96
N LEU A 6 -7.57 2.03 -6.16
CA LEU A 6 -6.37 2.46 -6.85
C LEU A 6 -6.40 2.15 -8.35
N GLY A 7 -7.40 1.35 -8.78
CA GLY A 7 -7.50 1.00 -10.19
C GLY A 7 -6.67 -0.20 -10.56
N ALA A 8 -6.67 -0.54 -11.85
CA ALA A 8 -6.01 -1.76 -12.32
C ALA A 8 -4.58 -1.51 -12.77
N ASP A 9 -4.26 -0.31 -13.21
CA ASP A 9 -2.96 -0.02 -13.83
C ASP A 9 -2.24 1.07 -13.05
N LEU A 10 -1.22 0.67 -12.31
CA LEU A 10 -0.33 1.58 -11.61
C LEU A 10 1.04 1.56 -12.26
N GLY A 11 1.06 1.61 -13.60
CA GLY A 11 2.29 1.70 -14.36
C GLY A 11 2.97 3.04 -14.13
N ILE A 12 4.10 3.24 -14.82
CA ILE A 12 4.92 4.41 -14.57
C ILE A 12 4.16 5.71 -14.85
N GLU A 13 3.26 5.69 -15.84
CA GLU A 13 2.50 6.89 -16.18
C GLU A 13 1.43 7.21 -15.16
N ALA A 14 1.03 6.21 -14.37
CA ALA A 14 0.00 6.41 -13.37
C ALA A 14 0.55 6.99 -12.07
N ALA A 15 1.86 7.01 -11.88
CA ALA A 15 2.44 7.43 -10.60
C ALA A 15 2.07 8.88 -10.26
N SER A 16 2.10 9.76 -11.26
CA SER A 16 1.75 11.16 -11.06
C SER A 16 0.28 11.32 -10.70
N ASP A 17 -0.59 10.62 -11.42
CA ASP A 17 -2.02 10.65 -11.15
C ASP A 17 -2.32 10.09 -9.76
N LEU A 18 -1.62 9.03 -9.38
CA LEU A 18 -1.78 8.44 -8.06
C LEU A 18 -1.44 9.44 -6.97
N LYS A 19 -0.33 10.16 -7.15
CA LYS A 19 0.08 11.16 -6.19
C LYS A 19 -0.98 12.24 -6.05
N GLN A 20 -1.56 12.69 -7.17
CA GLN A 20 -2.59 13.71 -7.15
C GLN A 20 -3.88 13.17 -6.50
N GLN A 21 -4.22 11.92 -6.78
CA GLN A 21 -5.40 11.30 -6.20
C GLN A 21 -5.29 11.20 -4.68
N LEU A 22 -4.10 10.92 -4.17
CA LEU A 22 -3.90 10.72 -2.74
C LEU A 22 -3.67 12.03 -1.98
N ALA A 23 -3.27 13.09 -2.68
CA ALA A 23 -2.92 14.35 -2.03
C ALA A 23 -4.00 14.90 -1.09
N PRO A 24 -5.30 14.88 -1.48
CA PRO A 24 -6.33 15.38 -0.58
C PRO A 24 -6.48 14.59 0.72
N HIS A 25 -5.97 13.38 0.75
CA HIS A 25 -6.09 12.51 1.92
C HIS A 25 -4.92 12.62 2.87
N LEU A 26 -3.88 13.39 2.52
CA LEU A 26 -2.70 13.49 3.38
C LEU A 26 -3.04 14.00 4.78
N ALA A 27 -3.93 14.97 4.85
CA ALA A 27 -4.30 15.60 6.11
C ALA A 27 -5.53 14.98 6.76
N GLN A 28 -6.09 13.93 6.14
CA GLN A 28 -7.27 13.28 6.69
C GLN A 28 -6.92 12.62 8.02
N SER A 29 -7.59 13.01 9.09
CA SER A 29 -7.26 12.51 10.42
C SER A 29 -7.85 11.14 10.70
N ASP A 30 -8.94 10.79 10.02
CA ASP A 30 -9.52 9.46 10.17
C ASP A 30 -8.64 8.44 9.48
N GLU A 31 -8.79 7.18 9.88
CA GLU A 31 -8.11 6.11 9.18
C GLU A 31 -8.49 6.14 7.71
N LEU A 32 -7.49 6.06 6.85
CA LEU A 32 -7.70 6.01 5.41
C LEU A 32 -7.53 4.58 4.95
N VAL A 33 -8.50 4.10 4.19
CA VAL A 33 -8.47 2.73 3.67
C VAL A 33 -8.35 2.80 2.15
N LEU A 34 -7.38 2.10 1.61
CA LEU A 34 -7.15 2.02 0.17
C LEU A 34 -7.53 0.63 -0.32
N ASP A 35 -7.92 0.54 -1.57
CA ASP A 35 -8.31 -0.73 -2.18
C ASP A 35 -7.41 -1.01 -3.38
N ALA A 36 -6.57 -2.03 -3.25
CA ALA A 36 -5.67 -2.45 -4.32
C ALA A 36 -6.06 -3.80 -4.90
N ALA A 37 -7.31 -4.23 -4.70
CA ALA A 37 -7.75 -5.55 -5.16
C ALA A 37 -7.70 -5.69 -6.69
N ALA A 38 -7.94 -4.60 -7.41
CA ALA A 38 -8.00 -4.64 -8.87
C ALA A 38 -6.65 -4.39 -9.54
N VAL A 39 -5.60 -4.12 -8.79
CA VAL A 39 -4.31 -3.76 -9.38
C VAL A 39 -3.72 -4.96 -10.11
N GLN A 40 -3.42 -4.77 -11.40
CA GLN A 40 -2.82 -5.80 -12.25
C GLN A 40 -1.40 -5.45 -12.63
N ARG A 41 -1.09 -4.16 -12.76
CA ARG A 41 0.24 -3.67 -13.10
C ARG A 41 0.64 -2.62 -12.08
N VAL A 42 1.88 -2.71 -11.62
CA VAL A 42 2.39 -1.70 -10.71
C VAL A 42 3.87 -1.49 -11.01
N HIS A 43 4.25 -0.23 -11.16
CA HIS A 43 5.63 0.16 -11.36
C HIS A 43 6.23 0.60 -10.03
N THR A 44 7.53 0.43 -9.91
CA THR A 44 8.27 0.84 -8.71
C THR A 44 7.95 2.28 -8.31
N ALA A 45 7.83 3.18 -9.29
CA ALA A 45 7.53 4.58 -9.01
C ALA A 45 6.22 4.74 -8.25
N SER A 46 5.21 3.96 -8.63
CA SER A 46 3.91 4.02 -7.95
C SER A 46 3.99 3.48 -6.53
N LEU A 47 4.79 2.42 -6.31
CA LEU A 47 4.99 1.92 -4.97
C LEU A 47 5.73 2.92 -4.10
N GLN A 48 6.67 3.66 -4.67
CA GLN A 48 7.38 4.70 -3.93
C GLN A 48 6.44 5.84 -3.55
N VAL A 49 5.51 6.19 -4.44
CA VAL A 49 4.49 7.19 -4.10
C VAL A 49 3.67 6.73 -2.91
N LEU A 50 3.24 5.47 -2.93
CA LEU A 50 2.46 4.91 -1.82
C LEU A 50 3.28 4.87 -0.53
N PHE A 51 4.53 4.46 -0.61
CA PHE A 51 5.38 4.40 0.57
C PHE A 51 5.54 5.79 1.19
N SER A 52 5.83 6.79 0.36
CA SER A 52 5.96 8.16 0.85
C SER A 52 4.67 8.67 1.46
N PHE A 53 3.54 8.33 0.84
CA PHE A 53 2.23 8.72 1.33
C PHE A 53 1.96 8.12 2.72
N PHE A 54 2.21 6.83 2.86
CA PHE A 54 2.03 6.15 4.15
C PHE A 54 2.92 6.78 5.22
N LEU A 55 4.17 7.06 4.84
CA LEU A 55 5.14 7.61 5.78
C LEU A 55 4.72 9.01 6.25
N GLU A 56 4.28 9.86 5.33
CA GLU A 56 3.85 11.22 5.68
C GLU A 56 2.64 11.18 6.61
N ARG A 57 1.68 10.33 6.31
CA ARG A 57 0.51 10.21 7.18
C ARG A 57 0.90 9.67 8.56
N ALA A 58 1.82 8.70 8.59
CA ALA A 58 2.27 8.15 9.87
C ALA A 58 2.98 9.19 10.72
N LYS A 59 3.76 10.06 10.10
CA LYS A 59 4.44 11.13 10.82
C LYS A 59 3.44 12.10 11.46
N ALA A 60 2.30 12.27 10.84
CA ALA A 60 1.25 13.12 11.37
C ALA A 60 0.32 12.39 12.34
N GLY A 61 0.59 11.12 12.62
CA GLY A 61 -0.22 10.33 13.54
C GLY A 61 -1.49 9.76 12.91
N HIS A 62 -1.56 9.72 11.59
CA HIS A 62 -2.73 9.21 10.88
C HIS A 62 -2.48 7.80 10.38
N ARG A 63 -3.51 6.96 10.43
CA ARG A 63 -3.41 5.57 10.03
C ARG A 63 -3.85 5.38 8.59
N THR A 64 -3.15 4.52 7.89
CA THR A 64 -3.47 4.14 6.52
C THR A 64 -3.41 2.62 6.41
N ALA A 65 -4.36 2.04 5.71
CA ALA A 65 -4.41 0.60 5.58
C ALA A 65 -4.98 0.21 4.21
N PHE A 66 -4.73 -1.04 3.81
CA PHE A 66 -5.37 -1.60 2.64
C PHE A 66 -6.53 -2.48 3.07
N ALA A 67 -7.69 -2.29 2.46
CA ALA A 67 -8.81 -3.20 2.67
C ALA A 67 -8.54 -4.53 1.97
N ASP A 68 -7.93 -4.44 0.78
CA ASP A 68 -7.64 -5.63 -0.01
C ASP A 68 -6.50 -5.28 -0.95
N SER A 69 -5.80 -6.31 -1.40
CA SER A 69 -4.69 -6.13 -2.33
C SER A 69 -4.56 -7.36 -3.21
N SER A 70 -4.30 -7.12 -4.50
CA SER A 70 -4.10 -8.20 -5.44
C SER A 70 -2.77 -8.90 -5.21
N ALA A 71 -2.66 -10.11 -5.75
CA ALA A 71 -1.38 -10.83 -5.69
C ALA A 71 -0.29 -10.06 -6.42
N SER A 72 -0.62 -9.45 -7.56
CA SER A 72 0.35 -8.66 -8.31
C SER A 72 0.89 -7.51 -7.49
N PHE A 73 0.00 -6.81 -6.78
CA PHE A 73 0.40 -5.68 -5.95
C PHE A 73 1.30 -6.13 -4.80
N ARG A 74 0.90 -7.20 -4.12
CA ARG A 74 1.66 -7.70 -2.98
C ARG A 74 3.01 -8.24 -3.40
N ASP A 75 3.08 -8.93 -4.54
CA ASP A 75 4.35 -9.44 -5.04
C ASP A 75 5.32 -8.30 -5.34
N ALA A 76 4.82 -7.25 -5.97
CA ALA A 76 5.66 -6.11 -6.29
C ALA A 76 6.18 -5.43 -5.02
N ALA A 77 5.32 -5.27 -4.02
CA ALA A 77 5.71 -4.67 -2.76
C ALA A 77 6.77 -5.53 -2.06
N ARG A 78 6.60 -6.85 -2.11
CA ARG A 78 7.54 -7.77 -1.50
C ARG A 78 8.91 -7.68 -2.16
N LEU A 79 8.94 -7.59 -3.48
CA LEU A 79 10.20 -7.52 -4.20
C LEU A 79 10.99 -6.26 -3.85
N LEU A 80 10.31 -5.19 -3.48
CA LEU A 80 10.96 -3.95 -3.07
C LEU A 80 11.17 -3.86 -1.56
N GLY A 81 10.75 -4.87 -0.81
CA GLY A 81 10.90 -4.84 0.64
C GLY A 81 9.98 -3.87 1.34
N LEU A 82 8.84 -3.53 0.74
CA LEU A 82 7.91 -2.55 1.28
C LEU A 82 6.69 -3.15 1.96
N GLU A 83 6.64 -4.48 2.09
CA GLU A 83 5.44 -5.12 2.67
C GLU A 83 5.11 -4.60 4.04
N ALA A 84 6.11 -4.48 4.91
CA ALA A 84 5.87 -4.05 6.28
C ALA A 84 5.39 -2.60 6.32
N GLU A 85 6.03 -1.74 5.54
CA GLU A 85 5.70 -0.33 5.53
C GLU A 85 4.29 -0.08 4.99
N LEU A 86 3.83 -0.94 4.11
CA LEU A 86 2.48 -0.81 3.55
C LEU A 86 1.46 -1.65 4.29
N GLY A 87 1.87 -2.32 5.36
CA GLY A 87 0.94 -3.08 6.18
C GLY A 87 0.45 -4.36 5.53
N LEU A 88 1.22 -4.95 4.64
CA LEU A 88 0.79 -6.13 3.89
C LEU A 88 1.25 -7.44 4.52
N VAL A 89 2.17 -7.38 5.45
CA VAL A 89 2.77 -8.59 6.04
C VAL A 89 1.83 -9.28 7.01
N ALA A 90 1.06 -8.50 7.73
CA ALA A 90 0.30 -9.00 8.88
C ALA A 90 -0.71 -10.07 8.52
N THR A 91 -1.07 -10.17 7.31
CA THR A 91 -2.11 -11.11 6.90
C THR A 91 -1.66 -12.56 6.92
N ASP A 92 -0.41 -12.79 7.07
CA ASP A 92 0.07 -14.16 7.04
C ASP A 92 0.08 -14.75 8.44
N ASN A 93 0.26 -14.96 8.41
CA ASN A 93 0.36 -15.57 9.21
C ASN A 93 0.78 -16.17 9.79
N ASN A 94 0.85 -16.42 9.82
CA ASN A 94 1.03 -16.87 10.35
C ASN A 94 1.84 -17.48 10.46
N ASN A 95 2.03 -17.64 10.18
CA ASN A 95 2.71 -18.03 10.22
C ASN A 95 3.57 -18.23 10.53
N SER A 96 3.65 -18.39 10.62
CA SER A 96 4.35 -18.38 10.90
C SER A 96 5.19 -18.66 11.11
N ASN A 97 5.24 -18.96 11.15
CA ASN A 97 5.91 -19.01 11.38
C ASN A 97 6.84 -19.19 11.29
N PHE A 98 6.93 -19.33 11.09
CA PHE A 98 7.67 -19.18 11.02
C PHE A 98 8.49 -19.01 11.23
N VAL A 99 8.50 -19.28 11.25
CA VAL A 99 9.16 -18.89 11.58
C VAL A 99 9.96 -18.81 11.77
N GLU A 100 10.04 -19.03 11.84
CA GLU A 100 10.58 -18.81 12.11
C GLU A 100 11.38 -18.63 12.23
N ASN A 101 11.46 -18.95 12.14
CA ASN A 101 12.04 -18.58 12.33
C ASN A 101 12.76 -18.40 12.51
N ALA A 102 13.00 -18.47 12.55
CA ALA A 102 13.48 -18.10 12.80
C ALA A 102 14.04 -18.00 12.98
N ALA A 103 14.33 -17.91 13.12
CA ALA A 103 14.73 -17.70 13.48
C ALA A 103 14.87 -17.77 13.73
#